data_6239dbb0a13540fc1362c779805f97ab
#
_entry.id   6239dbb0a13540fc1362c779805f97ab
#
_cell.length_a   1.000
_cell.length_b   1.000
_cell.length_c   1.000
_cell.angle_alpha   90.00
_cell.angle_beta   90.00
_cell.angle_gamma   90.00
#
_symmetry.space_group_name_H-M   'P 1'
#
loop_
_entity.id
_entity.type
_entity.pdbx_description
1 polymer ?
#
loop_
_entity_poly.entity_id
_entity_poly.type
_entity_poly.pdbx_seq_one_letter_code
_entity_poly.pdbx_strand_id
1 'polypeptide(L)'
;MSKTPVLALMRYQLILCIVSLMVVPATAQRKKASPPARAISVDFNAVAGPLNTMFKECVGAGRANEGLRADWQQQLAYVKKECDFKFIRMHGLLTDDMAVYSQDKNGNPIYNYMYIDVLFDFLHSIGMKPFVELGFMPSALASGNKTIFWWRGNVTPPRDYEKWEALIKNLVQHFTERYGEEEVKTWYFEVWNEPNLDGFWAGTQEEYFKLYKHAARAIKNVNQSYRVGGPGTAGAAWEPEMIDFCVKNNIPIDFVSTHAYGVKQGFLDEYGESGTVLDKNPMSVSGDVLQSRKEISASAKPNLELHYTEWSASYTPADPIHDSYHEAAYVLQKMKQVGAAANSMSYWVFTDIFEEPGPRFTPFHGGFGMLTTQGINKPVFYAYQFLNRLGNVELVNKDESSIVTKDDNGGVQALLWDFTNTHPGDSVHNQKYYIRDLPAKAKGVLNVQINNVPEGDYALEIYKVGYKSNDAYTTYLSMGRPSQLTKQQVDQIKRQNDGSPYLKEIVHIKAAGNFSRQLDIRENDVLLLKMIKL
;
A
#
# COMPACT_ATOMS: atom_id res chain seq x y z
N MET A 1 41.00 70.11 36.03
CA MET A 1 41.66 71.30 35.45
C MET A 1 41.18 71.37 34.02
N SER A 2 40.37 72.34 33.86
CA SER A 2 40.43 73.60 33.13
C SER A 2 40.10 73.43 31.66
N LYS A 3 39.01 73.85 31.25
CA LYS A 3 38.35 75.09 30.85
C LYS A 3 38.00 75.13 29.37
N THR A 4 36.79 75.33 29.12
CA THR A 4 36.01 75.91 27.99
C THR A 4 36.66 77.23 27.43
N PRO A 5 36.02 77.96 26.49
CA PRO A 5 35.13 77.72 25.32
C PRO A 5 35.59 78.51 24.07
N VAL A 6 34.86 78.61 22.98
CA VAL A 6 34.56 79.85 22.21
C VAL A 6 33.71 79.58 20.96
N LEU A 7 32.50 80.07 20.97
CA LEU A 7 31.75 81.02 20.11
C LEU A 7 31.72 80.79 18.57
N ALA A 8 30.58 80.47 18.10
CA ALA A 8 29.64 81.10 17.12
C ALA A 8 30.21 81.77 15.85
N LEU A 9 29.67 81.36 14.71
CA LEU A 9 29.22 82.31 13.65
C LEU A 9 28.12 81.69 12.80
N MET A 10 26.96 82.37 12.85
CA MET A 10 25.82 82.11 11.96
C MET A 10 26.17 82.49 10.53
N ARG A 11 25.88 81.59 9.58
CA ARG A 11 25.65 81.96 8.17
C ARG A 11 24.39 81.29 7.67
N TYR A 12 23.40 82.16 7.36
CA TYR A 12 22.19 81.76 6.61
C TYR A 12 22.56 81.36 5.22
N GLN A 13 22.15 80.12 4.80
CA GLN A 13 22.06 79.79 3.42
C GLN A 13 20.64 79.30 3.11
N LEU A 14 20.04 79.96 2.15
CA LEU A 14 18.76 79.69 1.54
C LEU A 14 18.79 78.34 0.89
N ILE A 15 17.99 77.40 1.36
CA ILE A 15 17.83 76.09 0.71
C ILE A 15 16.58 76.16 -0.18
N LEU A 16 16.82 76.12 -1.47
CA LEU A 16 15.82 75.94 -2.50
C LEU A 16 15.33 74.47 -2.45
N CYS A 17 14.08 74.23 -2.04
CA CYS A 17 13.44 72.90 -2.11
C CYS A 17 13.10 72.60 -3.57
N ILE A 18 13.92 71.78 -4.21
CA ILE A 18 13.54 71.06 -5.44
C ILE A 18 12.76 69.81 -5.04
N VAL A 19 11.44 69.83 -5.24
CA VAL A 19 10.57 68.66 -5.11
C VAL A 19 10.78 67.79 -6.36
N SER A 20 11.64 66.78 -6.25
CA SER A 20 11.75 65.74 -7.24
C SER A 20 10.57 64.78 -7.11
N LEU A 21 9.58 64.85 -7.99
CA LEU A 21 8.59 63.76 -8.14
C LEU A 21 9.31 62.48 -8.56
N MET A 22 9.53 61.57 -7.64
CA MET A 22 9.87 60.19 -7.95
C MET A 22 8.62 59.48 -8.51
N VAL A 23 8.57 59.34 -9.84
CA VAL A 23 7.65 58.40 -10.48
C VAL A 23 8.13 57.02 -10.16
N VAL A 24 7.49 56.35 -9.15
CA VAL A 24 7.69 54.93 -8.89
C VAL A 24 7.02 54.17 -10.02
N PRO A 25 7.76 53.43 -10.83
CA PRO A 25 7.11 52.59 -11.86
C PRO A 25 6.26 51.55 -11.12
N ALA A 26 4.94 51.59 -11.35
CA ALA A 26 4.04 50.52 -10.93
C ALA A 26 4.53 49.21 -11.57
N THR A 27 5.25 48.41 -10.82
CA THR A 27 5.55 47.03 -11.23
C THR A 27 4.22 46.29 -11.30
N ALA A 28 3.69 46.16 -12.54
CA ALA A 28 2.57 45.30 -12.81
C ALA A 28 2.96 43.91 -12.29
N GLN A 29 2.36 43.48 -11.17
CA GLN A 29 2.42 42.10 -10.73
C GLN A 29 1.91 41.25 -11.92
N ARG A 30 2.82 40.57 -12.62
CA ARG A 30 2.44 39.52 -13.58
C ARG A 30 1.55 38.56 -12.80
N LYS A 31 0.24 38.57 -13.05
CA LYS A 31 -0.65 37.48 -12.66
C LYS A 31 0.03 36.21 -13.14
N LYS A 32 0.47 35.35 -12.21
CA LYS A 32 0.91 34.00 -12.56
C LYS A 32 -0.22 33.40 -13.40
N ALA A 33 0.11 32.98 -14.61
CA ALA A 33 -0.86 32.28 -15.44
C ALA A 33 -1.45 31.14 -14.62
N SER A 34 -2.78 31.06 -14.61
CA SER A 34 -3.44 29.91 -13.98
C SER A 34 -2.90 28.64 -14.61
N PRO A 35 -2.60 27.58 -13.82
CA PRO A 35 -2.20 26.29 -14.39
C PRO A 35 -3.22 25.85 -15.45
N PRO A 36 -2.80 25.19 -16.53
CA PRO A 36 -3.72 24.73 -17.57
C PRO A 36 -4.80 23.83 -16.94
N ALA A 37 -6.05 24.02 -17.37
CA ALA A 37 -7.15 23.17 -16.92
C ALA A 37 -6.95 21.75 -17.48
N ARG A 38 -6.95 20.73 -16.62
CA ARG A 38 -6.97 19.31 -17.02
C ARG A 38 -8.41 18.94 -17.37
N ALA A 39 -8.63 18.33 -18.53
CA ALA A 39 -9.94 17.92 -18.98
C ALA A 39 -10.00 16.39 -19.12
N ILE A 40 -11.04 15.80 -18.53
CA ILE A 40 -11.38 14.38 -18.67
C ILE A 40 -12.73 14.32 -19.36
N SER A 41 -12.77 13.73 -20.55
CA SER A 41 -13.99 13.56 -21.32
C SER A 41 -14.16 12.09 -21.67
N VAL A 42 -15.27 11.50 -21.21
CA VAL A 42 -15.62 10.09 -21.45
C VAL A 42 -17.04 9.98 -22.02
N ASP A 43 -17.28 8.91 -22.74
CA ASP A 43 -18.61 8.54 -23.23
C ASP A 43 -19.12 7.33 -22.44
N PHE A 44 -20.30 7.45 -21.85
CA PHE A 44 -20.95 6.38 -21.07
C PHE A 44 -21.13 5.09 -21.89
N ASN A 45 -21.28 5.20 -23.21
CA ASN A 45 -21.45 4.07 -24.10
C ASN A 45 -20.13 3.46 -24.59
N ALA A 46 -19.01 4.16 -24.41
CA ALA A 46 -17.68 3.67 -24.83
C ALA A 46 -17.06 2.82 -23.72
N VAL A 47 -17.33 1.52 -23.75
CA VAL A 47 -16.87 0.54 -22.77
C VAL A 47 -15.46 0.05 -23.11
N ALA A 48 -14.54 0.09 -22.14
CA ALA A 48 -13.21 -0.51 -22.24
C ALA A 48 -13.24 -2.01 -21.89
N GLY A 49 -14.05 -2.40 -20.92
CA GLY A 49 -14.18 -3.79 -20.45
C GLY A 49 -14.61 -3.87 -18.99
N PRO A 50 -14.57 -5.06 -18.40
CA PRO A 50 -14.69 -5.21 -16.95
C PRO A 50 -13.60 -4.44 -16.21
N LEU A 51 -13.94 -3.83 -15.09
CA LEU A 51 -12.93 -3.18 -14.24
C LEU A 51 -11.92 -4.22 -13.74
N ASN A 52 -10.64 -3.94 -13.93
CA ASN A 52 -9.58 -4.76 -13.33
C ASN A 52 -9.58 -4.56 -11.81
N THR A 53 -9.80 -5.65 -11.06
CA THR A 53 -9.94 -5.63 -9.59
C THR A 53 -8.69 -6.16 -8.86
N MET A 54 -7.52 -6.22 -9.54
CA MET A 54 -6.28 -6.75 -8.95
C MET A 54 -5.89 -6.03 -7.64
N PHE A 55 -6.32 -4.79 -7.46
CA PHE A 55 -6.07 -3.97 -6.27
C PHE A 55 -6.74 -4.49 -5.00
N LYS A 56 -7.79 -5.32 -5.12
CA LYS A 56 -8.51 -5.90 -3.98
C LYS A 56 -8.34 -7.43 -3.85
N GLU A 57 -7.42 -8.01 -4.60
CA GLU A 57 -7.17 -9.45 -4.47
C GLU A 57 -6.50 -9.79 -3.15
N CYS A 58 -5.47 -9.05 -2.73
CA CYS A 58 -4.74 -9.35 -1.50
C CYS A 58 -4.31 -8.10 -0.74
N VAL A 59 -4.19 -8.21 0.58
CA VAL A 59 -3.59 -7.21 1.47
C VAL A 59 -2.62 -7.91 2.43
N GLY A 60 -1.55 -7.21 2.83
CA GLY A 60 -0.57 -7.70 3.79
C GLY A 60 -0.98 -7.47 5.24
N ALA A 61 -0.38 -8.26 6.12
CA ALA A 61 -0.36 -8.08 7.57
C ALA A 61 1.02 -8.44 8.11
N GLY A 62 1.35 -8.05 9.34
CA GLY A 62 2.63 -8.39 9.95
C GLY A 62 2.78 -9.89 10.15
N ARG A 63 2.41 -10.43 11.31
CA ARG A 63 2.54 -11.87 11.59
C ARG A 63 1.23 -12.52 12.02
N ALA A 64 1.16 -13.83 11.85
CA ALA A 64 -0.03 -14.62 12.17
C ALA A 64 -0.45 -14.51 13.65
N ASN A 65 0.51 -14.44 14.58
CA ASN A 65 0.22 -14.32 16.01
C ASN A 65 -0.51 -13.00 16.36
N GLU A 66 -0.24 -11.90 15.65
CA GLU A 66 -1.00 -10.65 15.82
C GLU A 66 -2.49 -10.84 15.50
N GLY A 67 -2.81 -11.75 14.57
CA GLY A 67 -4.18 -12.08 14.16
C GLY A 67 -5.02 -12.79 15.25
N LEU A 68 -4.40 -13.21 16.35
CA LEU A 68 -5.11 -13.73 17.54
C LEU A 68 -5.66 -12.61 18.43
N ARG A 69 -5.28 -11.34 18.17
CA ARG A 69 -5.71 -10.19 18.98
C ARG A 69 -7.06 -9.67 18.50
N ALA A 70 -7.91 -9.34 19.45
CA ALA A 70 -9.26 -8.85 19.18
C ALA A 70 -9.26 -7.51 18.40
N ASP A 71 -8.34 -6.58 18.72
CA ASP A 71 -8.21 -5.29 18.05
C ASP A 71 -7.76 -5.44 16.59
N TRP A 72 -6.83 -6.36 16.30
CA TRP A 72 -6.41 -6.71 14.94
C TRP A 72 -7.60 -7.27 14.13
N GLN A 73 -8.33 -8.22 14.70
CA GLN A 73 -9.50 -8.83 14.06
C GLN A 73 -10.61 -7.80 13.77
N GLN A 74 -10.88 -6.89 14.71
CA GLN A 74 -11.85 -5.79 14.50
C GLN A 74 -11.42 -4.86 13.36
N GLN A 75 -10.13 -4.50 13.30
CA GLN A 75 -9.61 -3.66 12.23
C GLN A 75 -9.68 -4.39 10.87
N LEU A 76 -9.32 -5.68 10.81
CA LEU A 76 -9.39 -6.44 9.56
C LEU A 76 -10.81 -6.59 9.05
N ALA A 77 -11.77 -6.89 9.93
CA ALA A 77 -13.19 -6.98 9.57
C ALA A 77 -13.70 -5.64 9.00
N TYR A 78 -13.26 -4.50 9.57
CA TYR A 78 -13.57 -3.18 9.06
C TYR A 78 -12.94 -2.92 7.68
N VAL A 79 -11.65 -3.23 7.50
CA VAL A 79 -10.97 -3.08 6.20
C VAL A 79 -11.59 -3.99 5.14
N LYS A 80 -11.91 -5.24 5.48
CA LYS A 80 -12.62 -6.16 4.58
C LYS A 80 -13.94 -5.58 4.11
N LYS A 81 -14.74 -5.04 5.02
CA LYS A 81 -16.02 -4.43 4.70
C LYS A 81 -15.89 -3.23 3.75
N GLU A 82 -14.91 -2.37 3.97
CA GLU A 82 -14.78 -1.09 3.26
C GLU A 82 -13.97 -1.18 1.97
N CYS A 83 -12.97 -2.09 1.92
CA CYS A 83 -12.04 -2.23 0.80
C CYS A 83 -12.23 -3.54 0.01
N ASP A 84 -12.95 -4.50 0.55
CA ASP A 84 -13.31 -5.81 -0.04
C ASP A 84 -12.13 -6.67 -0.50
N PHE A 85 -11.00 -6.64 0.22
CA PHE A 85 -9.90 -7.56 -0.05
C PHE A 85 -10.34 -9.02 0.04
N LYS A 86 -9.90 -9.86 -0.90
CA LYS A 86 -10.25 -11.29 -0.95
C LYS A 86 -9.29 -12.13 -0.12
N PHE A 87 -7.99 -11.83 -0.17
CA PHE A 87 -6.94 -12.56 0.51
C PHE A 87 -6.19 -11.67 1.51
N ILE A 88 -5.58 -12.32 2.50
CA ILE A 88 -4.61 -11.72 3.40
C ILE A 88 -3.35 -12.58 3.47
N ARG A 89 -2.18 -11.95 3.36
CA ARG A 89 -0.88 -12.57 3.53
C ARG A 89 -0.22 -12.09 4.81
N MET A 90 0.41 -12.98 5.55
CA MET A 90 1.06 -12.68 6.82
C MET A 90 2.26 -13.59 7.08
N HIS A 91 3.27 -13.07 7.75
CA HIS A 91 4.46 -13.82 8.15
C HIS A 91 4.21 -14.78 9.30
N GLY A 92 5.15 -15.68 9.51
CA GLY A 92 5.34 -16.36 10.78
C GLY A 92 4.25 -17.37 11.15
N LEU A 93 3.57 -17.95 10.17
CA LEU A 93 2.56 -18.99 10.42
C LEU A 93 3.13 -20.22 11.14
N LEU A 94 4.41 -20.53 10.91
CA LEU A 94 5.08 -21.72 11.45
C LEU A 94 6.03 -21.40 12.61
N THR A 95 6.10 -20.14 13.07
CA THR A 95 6.94 -19.76 14.22
C THR A 95 6.45 -20.39 15.51
N ASP A 96 7.35 -20.48 16.49
CA ASP A 96 7.09 -21.19 17.75
C ASP A 96 5.91 -20.61 18.55
N ASP A 97 5.63 -19.33 18.41
CA ASP A 97 4.50 -18.66 19.08
C ASP A 97 3.13 -18.97 18.44
N MET A 98 3.11 -19.59 17.25
CA MET A 98 1.92 -20.24 16.69
C MET A 98 1.79 -21.71 17.08
N ALA A 99 2.81 -22.26 17.72
CA ALA A 99 2.87 -23.60 18.31
C ALA A 99 2.55 -24.76 17.33
N VAL A 100 2.75 -24.56 16.01
CA VAL A 100 2.35 -25.52 14.97
C VAL A 100 3.17 -26.80 15.01
N TYR A 101 4.46 -26.69 15.34
CA TYR A 101 5.39 -27.80 15.29
C TYR A 101 6.28 -27.85 16.54
N SER A 102 6.35 -29.01 17.13
CA SER A 102 7.33 -29.34 18.17
C SER A 102 7.79 -30.80 18.03
N GLN A 103 8.70 -31.24 18.88
CA GLN A 103 9.16 -32.63 18.91
C GLN A 103 9.09 -33.19 20.34
N ASP A 104 8.77 -34.48 20.44
CA ASP A 104 8.87 -35.20 21.72
C ASP A 104 10.35 -35.46 22.08
N LYS A 105 10.59 -36.07 23.22
CA LYS A 105 11.94 -36.43 23.70
C LYS A 105 12.71 -37.40 22.79
N ASN A 106 12.01 -38.08 21.91
CA ASN A 106 12.59 -39.02 20.92
C ASN A 106 12.79 -38.37 19.55
N GLY A 107 12.44 -37.07 19.39
CA GLY A 107 12.51 -36.34 18.14
C GLY A 107 11.35 -36.63 17.18
N ASN A 108 10.27 -37.27 17.64
CA ASN A 108 9.06 -37.43 16.84
C ASN A 108 8.29 -36.13 16.74
N PRO A 109 7.74 -35.78 15.56
CA PRO A 109 6.99 -34.55 15.37
C PRO A 109 5.67 -34.56 16.16
N ILE A 110 5.34 -33.41 16.73
CA ILE A 110 4.06 -33.10 17.35
C ILE A 110 3.48 -31.91 16.61
N TYR A 111 2.28 -32.03 16.06
CA TYR A 111 1.57 -30.99 15.35
C TYR A 111 0.43 -30.44 16.21
N ASN A 112 0.25 -29.10 16.19
CA ASN A 112 -0.84 -28.42 16.87
C ASN A 112 -1.37 -27.27 16.00
N TYR A 113 -2.65 -27.24 15.72
CA TYR A 113 -3.26 -26.28 14.82
C TYR A 113 -4.20 -25.29 15.52
N MET A 114 -4.31 -25.34 16.86
CA MET A 114 -5.33 -24.56 17.59
C MET A 114 -5.25 -23.04 17.32
N TYR A 115 -4.06 -22.47 17.24
CA TYR A 115 -3.93 -21.03 16.99
C TYR A 115 -4.19 -20.68 15.51
N ILE A 116 -3.73 -21.51 14.59
CA ILE A 116 -4.07 -21.35 13.16
C ILE A 116 -5.57 -21.46 12.96
N ASP A 117 -6.23 -22.42 13.61
CA ASP A 117 -7.67 -22.61 13.52
C ASP A 117 -8.44 -21.37 13.99
N VAL A 118 -8.07 -20.81 15.15
CA VAL A 118 -8.69 -19.57 15.65
C VAL A 118 -8.55 -18.43 14.63
N LEU A 119 -7.37 -18.28 14.05
CA LEU A 119 -7.12 -17.23 13.08
C LEU A 119 -7.88 -17.47 11.76
N PHE A 120 -7.79 -18.68 11.19
CA PHE A 120 -8.38 -18.96 9.88
C PHE A 120 -9.90 -19.11 9.94
N ASP A 121 -10.46 -19.59 11.06
CA ASP A 121 -11.91 -19.55 11.30
C ASP A 121 -12.42 -18.10 11.33
N PHE A 122 -11.67 -17.18 11.96
CA PHE A 122 -12.00 -15.77 11.93
C PHE A 122 -11.96 -15.22 10.48
N LEU A 123 -10.88 -15.50 9.71
CA LEU A 123 -10.81 -15.08 8.30
C LEU A 123 -12.01 -15.58 7.50
N HIS A 124 -12.33 -16.87 7.64
CA HIS A 124 -13.48 -17.48 6.98
C HIS A 124 -14.80 -16.81 7.38
N SER A 125 -14.96 -16.47 8.67
CA SER A 125 -16.18 -15.83 9.18
C SER A 125 -16.46 -14.45 8.59
N ILE A 126 -15.42 -13.73 8.16
CA ILE A 126 -15.54 -12.42 7.49
C ILE A 126 -15.46 -12.52 5.95
N GLY A 127 -15.46 -13.73 5.39
CA GLY A 127 -15.37 -13.98 3.95
C GLY A 127 -14.01 -13.61 3.35
N MET A 128 -12.93 -13.79 4.10
CA MET A 128 -11.55 -13.55 3.68
C MET A 128 -10.77 -14.86 3.61
N LYS A 129 -9.86 -14.99 2.67
CA LYS A 129 -9.05 -16.19 2.46
C LYS A 129 -7.59 -15.94 2.81
N PRO A 130 -6.86 -16.94 3.33
CA PRO A 130 -5.43 -16.80 3.51
C PRO A 130 -4.69 -16.93 2.16
N PHE A 131 -3.71 -16.05 1.93
CA PHE A 131 -2.59 -16.28 1.03
C PHE A 131 -1.47 -16.83 1.91
N VAL A 132 -1.33 -18.15 1.94
CA VAL A 132 -0.57 -18.84 2.99
C VAL A 132 0.92 -18.75 2.72
N GLU A 133 1.64 -17.95 3.55
CA GLU A 133 3.11 -17.95 3.57
C GLU A 133 3.61 -19.09 4.48
N LEU A 134 4.39 -20.00 3.92
CA LEU A 134 4.98 -21.14 4.64
C LEU A 134 6.32 -20.73 5.25
N GLY A 135 6.28 -20.02 6.36
CA GLY A 135 7.41 -19.45 7.10
C GLY A 135 7.01 -19.02 8.53
N PHE A 136 7.95 -18.70 9.43
CA PHE A 136 9.36 -19.05 9.37
C PHE A 136 9.62 -20.42 9.98
N MET A 137 10.91 -20.85 10.07
CA MET A 137 11.24 -22.20 10.50
C MET A 137 10.92 -22.42 11.99
N PRO A 138 10.17 -23.46 12.37
CA PRO A 138 10.03 -23.84 13.78
C PRO A 138 11.41 -24.17 14.38
N SER A 139 11.70 -23.66 15.58
CA SER A 139 13.02 -23.87 16.22
C SER A 139 13.39 -25.35 16.37
N ALA A 140 12.41 -26.21 16.62
CA ALA A 140 12.63 -27.65 16.71
C ALA A 140 13.07 -28.31 15.39
N LEU A 141 12.83 -27.65 14.25
CA LEU A 141 13.22 -28.14 12.91
C LEU A 141 14.41 -27.36 12.33
N ALA A 142 14.75 -26.20 12.87
CA ALA A 142 15.78 -25.29 12.38
C ALA A 142 17.19 -25.90 12.46
N SER A 143 18.04 -25.66 11.45
CA SER A 143 19.45 -26.07 11.44
C SER A 143 20.36 -25.18 12.27
N GLY A 144 19.89 -23.97 12.62
CA GLY A 144 20.64 -22.96 13.38
C GLY A 144 19.72 -22.07 14.21
N ASN A 145 20.27 -20.97 14.72
CA ASN A 145 19.60 -20.07 15.66
C ASN A 145 19.53 -18.61 15.16
N LYS A 146 19.81 -18.35 13.87
CA LYS A 146 19.67 -17.02 13.31
C LYS A 146 18.19 -16.66 13.22
N THR A 147 17.82 -15.49 13.72
CA THR A 147 16.44 -15.02 13.76
C THR A 147 16.33 -13.61 13.21
N ILE A 148 15.13 -13.25 12.76
CA ILE A 148 14.77 -11.90 12.32
C ILE A 148 13.60 -11.37 13.15
N PHE A 149 13.42 -10.06 13.15
CA PHE A 149 12.38 -9.33 13.85
C PHE A 149 12.45 -9.40 15.39
N TRP A 150 11.73 -8.54 16.04
CA TRP A 150 11.61 -8.49 17.49
C TRP A 150 11.07 -9.80 18.08
N TRP A 151 10.14 -10.46 17.38
CA TRP A 151 9.52 -11.73 17.78
C TRP A 151 10.33 -12.98 17.34
N ARG A 152 11.55 -12.79 16.82
CA ARG A 152 12.57 -13.82 16.59
C ARG A 152 12.14 -14.99 15.69
N GLY A 153 11.55 -14.70 14.53
CA GLY A 153 11.34 -15.72 13.50
C GLY A 153 12.66 -16.38 13.08
N ASN A 154 12.77 -17.70 13.14
CA ASN A 154 14.00 -18.40 12.76
C ASN A 154 14.11 -18.48 11.23
N VAL A 155 15.23 -18.03 10.69
CA VAL A 155 15.48 -17.89 9.24
C VAL A 155 16.51 -18.88 8.70
N THR A 156 16.82 -19.95 9.45
CA THR A 156 17.75 -20.98 9.00
C THR A 156 17.02 -22.09 8.23
N PRO A 157 17.69 -22.78 7.28
CA PRO A 157 17.15 -23.95 6.63
C PRO A 157 16.68 -25.02 7.62
N PRO A 158 15.81 -25.94 7.24
CA PRO A 158 15.50 -27.08 8.08
C PRO A 158 16.72 -28.01 8.21
N ARG A 159 16.95 -28.56 9.40
CA ARG A 159 17.97 -29.61 9.60
C ARG A 159 17.62 -30.93 8.91
N ASP A 160 16.34 -31.11 8.58
CA ASP A 160 15.77 -32.31 7.99
C ASP A 160 14.63 -31.91 7.02
N TYR A 161 14.90 -32.01 5.73
CA TYR A 161 13.94 -31.63 4.68
C TYR A 161 12.77 -32.59 4.56
N GLU A 162 12.91 -33.87 4.96
CA GLU A 162 11.78 -34.82 4.98
C GLU A 162 10.80 -34.46 6.09
N LYS A 163 11.29 -34.00 7.25
CA LYS A 163 10.43 -33.48 8.33
C LYS A 163 9.75 -32.16 7.94
N TRP A 164 10.43 -31.30 7.17
CA TRP A 164 9.81 -30.11 6.57
C TRP A 164 8.68 -30.51 5.61
N GLU A 165 8.92 -31.44 4.69
CA GLU A 165 7.90 -31.95 3.78
C GLU A 165 6.71 -32.54 4.55
N ALA A 166 6.98 -33.33 5.61
CA ALA A 166 5.94 -33.90 6.45
C ALA A 166 5.12 -32.81 7.20
N LEU A 167 5.76 -31.77 7.70
CA LEU A 167 5.08 -30.64 8.34
C LEU A 167 4.12 -29.97 7.37
N ILE A 168 4.60 -29.59 6.16
CA ILE A 168 3.76 -28.93 5.17
C ILE A 168 2.61 -29.84 4.72
N LYS A 169 2.88 -31.12 4.49
CA LYS A 169 1.83 -32.09 4.14
C LYS A 169 0.74 -32.17 5.22
N ASN A 170 1.13 -32.33 6.49
CA ASN A 170 0.16 -32.42 7.60
C ASN A 170 -0.65 -31.13 7.75
N LEU A 171 -0.01 -29.97 7.61
CA LEU A 171 -0.69 -28.67 7.68
C LEU A 171 -1.76 -28.53 6.58
N VAL A 172 -1.40 -28.85 5.34
CA VAL A 172 -2.32 -28.76 4.19
C VAL A 172 -3.44 -29.81 4.27
N GLN A 173 -3.14 -31.01 4.78
CA GLN A 173 -4.16 -32.01 5.08
C GLN A 173 -5.15 -31.51 6.13
N HIS A 174 -4.64 -30.89 7.23
CA HIS A 174 -5.49 -30.30 8.26
C HIS A 174 -6.41 -29.20 7.69
N PHE A 175 -5.89 -28.33 6.84
CA PHE A 175 -6.71 -27.32 6.15
C PHE A 175 -7.81 -27.97 5.29
N THR A 176 -7.46 -29.02 4.55
CA THR A 176 -8.41 -29.75 3.71
C THR A 176 -9.52 -30.41 4.53
N GLU A 177 -9.15 -31.03 5.65
CA GLU A 177 -10.11 -31.67 6.56
C GLU A 177 -11.02 -30.66 7.26
N ARG A 178 -10.50 -29.46 7.60
CA ARG A 178 -11.26 -28.44 8.32
C ARG A 178 -12.15 -27.61 7.43
N TYR A 179 -11.64 -27.14 6.30
CA TYR A 179 -12.31 -26.17 5.42
C TYR A 179 -12.91 -26.77 4.15
N GLY A 180 -12.54 -28.00 3.86
CA GLY A 180 -12.95 -28.69 2.63
C GLY A 180 -12.06 -28.41 1.42
N GLU A 181 -11.98 -29.40 0.52
CA GLU A 181 -11.14 -29.34 -0.68
C GLU A 181 -11.50 -28.17 -1.59
N GLU A 182 -12.79 -27.88 -1.79
CA GLU A 182 -13.28 -26.81 -2.66
C GLU A 182 -12.88 -25.42 -2.16
N GLU A 183 -12.78 -25.21 -0.85
CA GLU A 183 -12.29 -23.96 -0.29
C GLU A 183 -10.77 -23.87 -0.43
N VAL A 184 -10.03 -24.88 0.01
CA VAL A 184 -8.57 -24.85 0.04
C VAL A 184 -7.96 -24.78 -1.38
N LYS A 185 -8.59 -25.34 -2.41
CA LYS A 185 -8.12 -25.18 -3.80
C LYS A 185 -8.17 -23.76 -4.32
N THR A 186 -8.90 -22.87 -3.64
CA THR A 186 -8.94 -21.45 -3.97
C THR A 186 -7.80 -20.65 -3.32
N TRP A 187 -7.07 -21.25 -2.38
CA TRP A 187 -5.97 -20.59 -1.66
C TRP A 187 -4.67 -20.62 -2.47
N TYR A 188 -3.71 -19.79 -2.05
CA TYR A 188 -2.34 -19.77 -2.54
C TYR A 188 -1.41 -20.21 -1.43
N PHE A 189 -0.39 -21.00 -1.76
CA PHE A 189 0.66 -21.44 -0.86
C PHE A 189 1.99 -20.89 -1.36
N GLU A 190 2.48 -19.84 -0.72
CA GLU A 190 3.76 -19.22 -1.00
C GLU A 190 4.84 -19.82 -0.08
N VAL A 191 5.96 -20.21 -0.68
CA VAL A 191 7.03 -20.84 0.10
C VAL A 191 8.04 -19.80 0.52
N TRP A 192 8.04 -19.47 1.82
CA TRP A 192 8.96 -18.54 2.47
C TRP A 192 8.71 -17.05 2.17
N ASN A 193 9.59 -16.19 2.76
CA ASN A 193 9.64 -14.74 2.58
C ASN A 193 11.07 -14.27 2.31
N GLU A 194 11.29 -13.53 1.24
CA GLU A 194 12.52 -12.83 0.84
C GLU A 194 13.80 -13.67 0.98
N PRO A 195 13.86 -14.89 0.42
CA PRO A 195 15.00 -15.78 0.58
C PRO A 195 16.27 -15.27 -0.10
N ASN A 196 16.20 -14.18 -0.85
CA ASN A 196 17.34 -13.51 -1.48
C ASN A 196 18.03 -12.50 -0.56
N LEU A 197 17.49 -12.28 0.66
CA LEU A 197 18.11 -11.42 1.66
C LEU A 197 18.68 -12.24 2.83
N ASP A 198 19.94 -12.00 3.18
CA ASP A 198 20.64 -12.67 4.30
C ASP A 198 19.91 -12.53 5.65
N GLY A 199 19.10 -11.49 5.80
CA GLY A 199 18.28 -11.27 6.99
C GLY A 199 17.13 -12.27 7.11
N PHE A 200 16.58 -12.71 5.98
CA PHE A 200 15.40 -13.58 5.90
C PHE A 200 15.70 -15.03 5.55
N TRP A 201 16.89 -15.33 5.07
CA TRP A 201 17.33 -16.69 4.75
C TRP A 201 18.81 -16.87 5.04
N ALA A 202 19.14 -17.76 5.96
CA ALA A 202 20.53 -18.05 6.34
C ALA A 202 21.09 -19.26 5.58
N GLY A 203 20.63 -19.46 4.36
CA GLY A 203 21.06 -20.50 3.43
C GLY A 203 21.42 -19.94 2.05
N THR A 204 21.74 -20.81 1.11
CA THR A 204 21.98 -20.44 -0.29
C THR A 204 20.68 -20.44 -1.11
N GLN A 205 20.75 -19.94 -2.35
CA GLN A 205 19.63 -20.04 -3.31
C GLN A 205 19.26 -21.50 -3.60
N GLU A 206 20.26 -22.38 -3.73
CA GLU A 206 20.04 -23.81 -3.96
C GLU A 206 19.34 -24.47 -2.77
N GLU A 207 19.66 -24.09 -1.55
CA GLU A 207 18.98 -24.58 -0.34
C GLU A 207 17.54 -24.08 -0.28
N TYR A 208 17.28 -22.84 -0.70
CA TYR A 208 15.92 -22.34 -0.84
C TYR A 208 15.15 -23.11 -1.91
N PHE A 209 15.72 -23.35 -3.09
CA PHE A 209 15.07 -24.14 -4.13
C PHE A 209 14.81 -25.59 -3.67
N LYS A 210 15.68 -26.15 -2.83
CA LYS A 210 15.44 -27.44 -2.18
C LYS A 210 14.25 -27.37 -1.20
N LEU A 211 14.17 -26.31 -0.38
CA LEU A 211 13.04 -26.07 0.53
C LEU A 211 11.72 -26.02 -0.26
N TYR A 212 11.70 -25.21 -1.32
CA TYR A 212 10.54 -25.09 -2.21
C TYR A 212 10.13 -26.43 -2.82
N LYS A 213 11.07 -27.20 -3.34
CA LYS A 213 10.81 -28.52 -3.92
C LYS A 213 10.07 -29.43 -2.95
N HIS A 214 10.51 -29.50 -1.70
CA HIS A 214 9.87 -30.34 -0.68
C HIS A 214 8.46 -29.82 -0.33
N ALA A 215 8.29 -28.50 -0.15
CA ALA A 215 6.99 -27.90 0.11
C ALA A 215 6.01 -28.13 -1.08
N ALA A 216 6.45 -27.88 -2.32
CA ALA A 216 5.61 -28.07 -3.50
C ALA A 216 5.14 -29.53 -3.66
N ARG A 217 6.02 -30.50 -3.43
CA ARG A 217 5.66 -31.92 -3.41
C ARG A 217 4.67 -32.26 -2.32
N ALA A 218 4.89 -31.75 -1.11
CA ALA A 218 3.99 -31.97 0.02
C ALA A 218 2.56 -31.51 -0.31
N ILE A 219 2.42 -30.28 -0.83
CA ILE A 219 1.14 -29.68 -1.18
C ILE A 219 0.46 -30.49 -2.30
N LYS A 220 1.18 -30.79 -3.39
CA LYS A 220 0.63 -31.55 -4.51
C LYS A 220 0.31 -33.02 -4.15
N ASN A 221 0.99 -33.59 -3.15
CA ASN A 221 0.66 -34.92 -2.63
C ASN A 221 -0.64 -34.96 -1.84
N VAL A 222 -1.07 -33.81 -1.28
CA VAL A 222 -2.41 -33.70 -0.67
C VAL A 222 -3.46 -33.56 -1.77
N ASN A 223 -3.27 -32.59 -2.67
CA ASN A 223 -4.16 -32.39 -3.81
C ASN A 223 -3.44 -31.70 -4.98
N GLN A 224 -3.52 -32.29 -6.17
CA GLN A 224 -2.86 -31.77 -7.38
C GLN A 224 -3.39 -30.40 -7.83
N SER A 225 -4.61 -30.02 -7.42
CA SER A 225 -5.23 -28.73 -7.77
C SER A 225 -4.80 -27.56 -6.88
N TYR A 226 -4.13 -27.83 -5.74
CA TYR A 226 -3.70 -26.77 -4.82
C TYR A 226 -2.54 -25.98 -5.41
N ARG A 227 -2.61 -24.65 -5.29
CA ARG A 227 -1.67 -23.74 -5.96
C ARG A 227 -0.47 -23.45 -5.07
N VAL A 228 0.72 -23.74 -5.58
CA VAL A 228 1.99 -23.45 -4.90
C VAL A 228 2.89 -22.58 -5.76
N GLY A 229 3.57 -21.62 -5.16
CA GLY A 229 4.47 -20.69 -5.83
C GLY A 229 5.47 -20.01 -4.91
N GLY A 230 6.17 -19.07 -5.46
CA GLY A 230 7.25 -18.28 -4.91
C GLY A 230 7.96 -17.53 -6.04
N PRO A 231 9.19 -17.02 -5.81
CA PRO A 231 10.03 -17.18 -4.62
C PRO A 231 9.75 -16.19 -3.48
N GLY A 232 8.83 -15.23 -3.62
CA GLY A 232 8.54 -14.21 -2.61
C GLY A 232 9.75 -13.32 -2.31
N THR A 233 10.54 -12.97 -3.34
CA THR A 233 11.82 -12.26 -3.19
C THR A 233 11.66 -10.76 -3.06
N ALA A 234 12.59 -10.13 -2.36
CA ALA A 234 12.74 -8.69 -2.36
C ALA A 234 13.25 -8.18 -3.72
N GLY A 235 12.67 -7.09 -4.21
CA GLY A 235 13.21 -6.34 -5.34
C GLY A 235 13.08 -7.04 -6.69
N ALA A 236 12.01 -7.80 -6.91
CA ALA A 236 11.73 -8.46 -8.18
C ALA A 236 12.94 -9.29 -8.69
N ALA A 237 13.32 -10.29 -7.91
CA ALA A 237 14.52 -11.09 -8.16
C ALA A 237 14.21 -12.60 -8.19
N TRP A 238 15.02 -13.36 -8.92
CA TRP A 238 14.99 -14.83 -9.01
C TRP A 238 13.78 -15.43 -9.73
N GLU A 239 12.88 -14.65 -10.33
CA GLU A 239 11.70 -15.20 -11.01
C GLU A 239 12.10 -16.11 -12.19
N PRO A 240 13.01 -15.71 -13.09
CA PRO A 240 13.49 -16.59 -14.16
C PRO A 240 14.18 -17.84 -13.64
N GLU A 241 15.09 -17.72 -12.67
CA GLU A 241 15.85 -18.82 -12.07
C GLU A 241 14.91 -19.83 -11.39
N MET A 242 13.88 -19.33 -10.72
CA MET A 242 12.87 -20.17 -10.07
C MET A 242 12.05 -20.96 -11.08
N ILE A 243 11.59 -20.32 -12.17
CA ILE A 243 10.85 -20.99 -13.24
C ILE A 243 11.73 -22.05 -13.91
N ASP A 244 12.97 -21.70 -14.23
CA ASP A 244 13.94 -22.61 -14.87
C ASP A 244 14.25 -23.80 -13.98
N PHE A 245 14.47 -23.58 -12.68
CA PHE A 245 14.65 -24.66 -11.70
C PHE A 245 13.45 -25.62 -11.68
N CYS A 246 12.24 -25.09 -11.62
CA CYS A 246 11.03 -25.88 -11.57
C CYS A 246 10.82 -26.69 -12.85
N VAL A 247 11.02 -26.08 -14.02
CA VAL A 247 10.89 -26.76 -15.32
C VAL A 247 11.94 -27.86 -15.47
N LYS A 248 13.21 -27.55 -15.21
CA LYS A 248 14.33 -28.49 -15.33
C LYS A 248 14.20 -29.70 -14.43
N ASN A 249 13.65 -29.53 -13.24
CA ASN A 249 13.54 -30.59 -12.22
C ASN A 249 12.14 -31.21 -12.13
N ASN A 250 11.22 -30.85 -13.03
CA ASN A 250 9.82 -31.27 -13.00
C ASN A 250 9.16 -31.02 -11.63
N ILE A 251 9.35 -29.80 -11.09
CA ILE A 251 8.76 -29.35 -9.83
C ILE A 251 7.54 -28.48 -10.15
N PRO A 252 6.40 -28.67 -9.47
CA PRO A 252 5.22 -27.83 -9.64
C PRO A 252 5.51 -26.36 -9.29
N ILE A 253 5.00 -25.46 -10.13
CA ILE A 253 4.90 -24.03 -9.88
C ILE A 253 3.63 -23.53 -10.58
N ASP A 254 2.72 -22.90 -9.83
CA ASP A 254 1.42 -22.45 -10.31
C ASP A 254 1.36 -20.92 -10.40
N PHE A 255 2.20 -20.20 -9.66
CA PHE A 255 2.31 -18.75 -9.69
C PHE A 255 3.72 -18.27 -9.33
N VAL A 256 4.04 -17.06 -9.69
CA VAL A 256 5.25 -16.34 -9.25
C VAL A 256 4.85 -15.27 -8.26
N SER A 257 5.62 -15.10 -7.18
CA SER A 257 5.46 -14.01 -6.23
C SER A 257 6.79 -13.29 -5.97
N THR A 258 6.69 -11.99 -5.71
CA THR A 258 7.83 -11.12 -5.42
C THR A 258 7.38 -9.83 -4.75
N HIS A 259 8.32 -8.95 -4.36
CA HIS A 259 8.06 -7.68 -3.68
C HIS A 259 8.70 -6.51 -4.43
N ALA A 260 8.10 -5.31 -4.30
CA ALA A 260 8.69 -4.06 -4.77
C ALA A 260 8.27 -2.87 -3.91
N TYR A 261 9.23 -2.01 -3.64
CA TYR A 261 9.01 -0.79 -2.86
C TYR A 261 9.58 0.44 -3.57
N GLY A 262 8.97 1.60 -3.34
CA GLY A 262 9.34 2.87 -3.95
C GLY A 262 10.64 3.47 -3.40
N VAL A 263 11.66 2.65 -3.22
CA VAL A 263 12.94 2.99 -2.60
C VAL A 263 14.08 2.75 -3.57
N LYS A 264 14.95 3.73 -3.72
CA LYS A 264 16.16 3.62 -4.53
C LYS A 264 17.23 2.81 -3.82
N GLN A 265 17.39 3.02 -2.52
CA GLN A 265 18.38 2.34 -1.68
C GLN A 265 18.10 2.53 -0.19
N GLY A 266 18.58 1.61 0.65
CA GLY A 266 18.78 1.83 2.09
C GLY A 266 20.10 2.54 2.37
N PHE A 267 20.24 3.09 3.56
CA PHE A 267 21.50 3.67 4.03
C PHE A 267 21.71 3.48 5.54
N LEU A 268 22.97 3.62 5.96
CA LEU A 268 23.34 3.90 7.34
C LEU A 268 23.94 5.30 7.37
N ASP A 269 23.49 6.14 8.30
CA ASP A 269 24.08 7.45 8.50
C ASP A 269 25.38 7.39 9.35
N GLU A 270 26.04 8.54 9.55
CA GLU A 270 27.28 8.65 10.32
C GLU A 270 27.11 8.31 11.82
N TYR A 271 25.89 8.18 12.28
CA TYR A 271 25.55 7.76 13.65
C TYR A 271 25.12 6.29 13.74
N GLY A 272 25.12 5.57 12.61
CA GLY A 272 24.73 4.17 12.52
C GLY A 272 23.22 3.95 12.48
N GLU A 273 22.43 5.00 12.25
CA GLU A 273 20.97 4.85 12.05
C GLU A 273 20.67 4.45 10.62
N SER A 274 19.79 3.46 10.47
CA SER A 274 19.31 3.00 9.17
C SER A 274 18.12 3.81 8.67
N GLY A 275 17.97 3.91 7.36
CA GLY A 275 16.86 4.57 6.71
C GLY A 275 16.76 4.22 5.23
N THR A 276 15.87 4.89 4.52
CA THR A 276 15.64 4.72 3.09
C THR A 276 15.86 6.02 2.32
N VAL A 277 16.13 5.87 1.03
CA VAL A 277 16.10 6.95 0.05
C VAL A 277 14.92 6.69 -0.89
N LEU A 278 13.83 7.45 -0.74
CA LEU A 278 12.66 7.33 -1.59
C LEU A 278 13.01 7.65 -3.04
N ASP A 279 12.53 6.82 -3.96
CA ASP A 279 12.83 6.96 -5.38
C ASP A 279 11.92 8.01 -6.04
N LYS A 280 12.51 8.90 -6.83
CA LYS A 280 11.79 9.86 -7.69
C LYS A 280 11.42 9.31 -9.06
N ASN A 281 11.89 8.12 -9.41
CA ASN A 281 11.52 7.52 -10.67
C ASN A 281 9.99 7.35 -10.74
N PRO A 282 9.30 7.97 -11.71
CA PRO A 282 7.85 7.84 -11.85
C PRO A 282 7.40 6.40 -12.10
N MET A 283 8.33 5.52 -12.55
CA MET A 283 8.10 4.10 -12.79
C MET A 283 8.61 3.20 -11.66
N SER A 284 9.06 3.74 -10.52
CA SER A 284 9.39 2.90 -9.36
C SER A 284 8.21 2.00 -8.99
N VAL A 285 8.44 0.77 -8.56
CA VAL A 285 7.44 -0.28 -8.34
C VAL A 285 6.77 -0.74 -9.64
N SER A 286 6.06 0.14 -10.35
CA SER A 286 5.36 -0.25 -11.59
C SER A 286 6.30 -0.76 -12.68
N GLY A 287 7.50 -0.20 -12.78
CA GLY A 287 8.54 -0.69 -13.71
C GLY A 287 8.99 -2.11 -13.39
N ASP A 288 9.15 -2.42 -12.11
CA ASP A 288 9.52 -3.78 -11.63
C ASP A 288 8.41 -4.78 -12.00
N VAL A 289 7.14 -4.42 -11.76
CA VAL A 289 6.00 -5.28 -12.12
C VAL A 289 5.94 -5.56 -13.63
N LEU A 290 6.13 -4.53 -14.45
CA LEU A 290 6.13 -4.69 -15.90
C LEU A 290 7.31 -5.54 -16.38
N GLN A 291 8.47 -5.42 -15.74
CA GLN A 291 9.66 -6.21 -16.06
C GLN A 291 9.46 -7.70 -15.66
N SER A 292 8.99 -7.99 -14.42
CA SER A 292 8.68 -9.36 -13.99
C SER A 292 7.65 -10.03 -14.93
N ARG A 293 6.60 -9.31 -15.33
CA ARG A 293 5.63 -9.85 -16.29
C ARG A 293 6.28 -10.18 -17.64
N LYS A 294 7.17 -9.32 -18.12
CA LYS A 294 7.92 -9.56 -19.37
C LYS A 294 8.80 -10.80 -19.27
N GLU A 295 9.51 -10.98 -18.15
CA GLU A 295 10.36 -12.14 -17.90
C GLU A 295 9.56 -13.42 -17.82
N ILE A 296 8.46 -13.45 -17.09
CA ILE A 296 7.54 -14.60 -17.05
C ILE A 296 7.02 -14.92 -18.44
N SER A 297 6.61 -13.91 -19.22
CA SER A 297 6.08 -14.10 -20.58
C SER A 297 7.13 -14.65 -21.55
N ALA A 298 8.41 -14.42 -21.30
CA ALA A 298 9.53 -14.94 -22.08
C ALA A 298 10.01 -16.33 -21.60
N SER A 299 9.53 -16.82 -20.46
CA SER A 299 9.94 -18.10 -19.85
C SER A 299 9.27 -19.31 -20.48
N ALA A 300 9.68 -20.50 -20.05
CA ALA A 300 9.03 -21.77 -20.43
C ALA A 300 7.59 -21.91 -19.89
N LYS A 301 7.14 -21.01 -19.00
CA LYS A 301 5.78 -20.97 -18.41
C LYS A 301 5.15 -19.56 -18.51
N PRO A 302 4.87 -19.07 -19.72
CA PRO A 302 4.51 -17.65 -19.97
C PRO A 302 3.20 -17.19 -19.33
N ASN A 303 2.34 -18.14 -18.94
CA ASN A 303 1.00 -17.87 -18.42
C ASN A 303 0.90 -17.95 -16.87
N LEU A 304 2.03 -18.07 -16.15
CA LEU A 304 2.00 -18.06 -14.69
C LEU A 304 1.40 -16.76 -14.16
N GLU A 305 0.55 -16.89 -13.14
CA GLU A 305 0.09 -15.73 -12.38
C GLU A 305 1.28 -15.03 -11.74
N LEU A 306 1.20 -13.69 -11.65
CA LEU A 306 2.18 -12.83 -10.98
C LEU A 306 1.52 -12.11 -9.82
N HIS A 307 2.04 -12.34 -8.62
CA HIS A 307 1.58 -11.72 -7.39
C HIS A 307 2.70 -10.89 -6.76
N TYR A 308 2.47 -9.59 -6.59
CA TYR A 308 3.30 -8.77 -5.73
C TYR A 308 2.74 -8.88 -4.31
N THR A 309 3.32 -9.79 -3.53
CA THR A 309 2.81 -10.15 -2.19
C THR A 309 3.17 -9.14 -1.12
N GLU A 310 4.07 -8.19 -1.44
CA GLU A 310 4.31 -6.96 -0.68
C GLU A 310 4.64 -5.80 -1.60
N TRP A 311 4.08 -4.63 -1.31
CA TRP A 311 4.48 -3.38 -1.95
C TRP A 311 3.96 -2.16 -1.18
N SER A 312 4.68 -1.05 -1.23
CA SER A 312 4.25 0.31 -0.84
C SER A 312 5.30 1.33 -1.29
N ALA A 313 5.19 2.59 -0.82
CA ALA A 313 6.18 3.62 -1.14
C ALA A 313 7.54 3.37 -0.47
N SER A 314 7.61 2.62 0.64
CA SER A 314 8.86 2.29 1.34
C SER A 314 8.77 0.95 2.08
N TYR A 315 9.90 0.24 2.21
CA TYR A 315 9.99 -0.99 3.01
C TYR A 315 10.35 -0.74 4.49
N THR A 316 10.43 0.50 4.92
CA THR A 316 10.78 0.82 6.31
C THR A 316 9.53 1.12 7.14
N PRO A 317 9.26 0.39 8.24
CA PRO A 317 8.07 0.56 9.07
C PRO A 317 8.12 1.82 9.97
N ALA A 318 8.85 2.83 9.55
CA ALA A 318 9.02 4.11 10.22
C ALA A 318 9.13 5.29 9.23
N ASP A 319 8.81 5.08 7.96
CA ASP A 319 8.89 6.14 6.95
C ASP A 319 7.62 7.01 6.94
N PRO A 320 7.74 8.32 7.23
CA PRO A 320 6.59 9.21 7.40
C PRO A 320 5.67 9.34 6.18
N ILE A 321 6.11 8.92 4.99
CA ILE A 321 5.28 8.92 3.78
C ILE A 321 4.02 8.07 3.98
N HIS A 322 4.11 6.94 4.70
CA HIS A 322 2.98 6.05 4.97
C HIS A 322 1.85 6.71 5.78
N ASP A 323 2.17 7.73 6.58
CA ASP A 323 1.17 8.49 7.33
C ASP A 323 0.58 9.66 6.52
N SER A 324 1.26 10.05 5.43
CA SER A 324 0.97 11.25 4.65
C SER A 324 -0.14 11.04 3.62
N TYR A 325 -0.89 12.11 3.30
CA TYR A 325 -1.88 12.09 2.20
C TYR A 325 -1.27 11.78 0.82
N HIS A 326 0.05 11.92 0.67
CA HIS A 326 0.76 11.60 -0.57
C HIS A 326 0.64 10.11 -0.95
N GLU A 327 0.58 9.22 0.04
CA GLU A 327 0.52 7.76 -0.17
C GLU A 327 -0.76 7.36 -0.92
N ALA A 328 -1.88 8.07 -0.71
CA ALA A 328 -3.13 7.77 -1.42
C ALA A 328 -3.01 7.96 -2.94
N ALA A 329 -2.44 9.09 -3.37
CA ALA A 329 -2.21 9.36 -4.80
C ALA A 329 -1.12 8.47 -5.39
N TYR A 330 -0.07 8.16 -4.60
CA TYR A 330 1.00 7.24 -4.99
C TYR A 330 0.44 5.86 -5.35
N VAL A 331 -0.35 5.28 -4.46
CA VAL A 331 -0.96 3.95 -4.67
C VAL A 331 -1.80 3.92 -5.93
N LEU A 332 -2.69 4.90 -6.14
CA LEU A 332 -3.54 4.95 -7.34
C LEU A 332 -2.74 5.07 -8.63
N GLN A 333 -1.68 5.88 -8.62
CA GLN A 333 -0.81 6.04 -9.79
C GLN A 333 -0.10 4.73 -10.14
N LYS A 334 0.44 4.02 -9.15
CA LYS A 334 1.13 2.74 -9.37
C LYS A 334 0.16 1.66 -9.87
N MET A 335 -1.02 1.55 -9.26
CA MET A 335 -2.07 0.62 -9.72
C MET A 335 -2.48 0.87 -11.18
N LYS A 336 -2.66 2.13 -11.56
CA LYS A 336 -3.00 2.49 -12.95
C LYS A 336 -1.89 2.12 -13.93
N GLN A 337 -0.62 2.35 -13.56
CA GLN A 337 0.54 2.02 -14.39
C GLN A 337 0.76 0.51 -14.56
N VAL A 338 0.50 -0.27 -13.51
CA VAL A 338 0.60 -1.73 -13.54
C VAL A 338 -0.48 -2.35 -14.43
N GLY A 339 -1.70 -1.83 -14.38
CA GLY A 339 -2.81 -2.33 -15.20
C GLY A 339 -3.04 -3.83 -14.97
N ALA A 340 -2.99 -4.63 -16.05
CA ALA A 340 -3.21 -6.08 -16.01
C ALA A 340 -1.90 -6.91 -15.92
N ALA A 341 -0.76 -6.27 -15.64
CA ALA A 341 0.53 -6.97 -15.61
C ALA A 341 0.67 -7.90 -14.39
N ALA A 342 0.01 -7.58 -13.28
CA ALA A 342 -0.05 -8.43 -12.08
C ALA A 342 -1.46 -8.94 -11.82
N ASN A 343 -1.56 -10.12 -11.21
CA ASN A 343 -2.82 -10.71 -10.75
C ASN A 343 -3.23 -10.15 -9.38
N SER A 344 -2.26 -9.77 -8.54
CA SER A 344 -2.49 -9.03 -7.30
C SER A 344 -1.31 -8.12 -6.94
N MET A 345 -1.64 -7.05 -6.23
CA MET A 345 -0.70 -6.10 -5.64
C MET A 345 -1.08 -5.96 -4.15
N SER A 346 -0.46 -6.75 -3.28
CA SER A 346 -0.77 -6.78 -1.84
C SER A 346 -0.11 -5.60 -1.13
N TYR A 347 -0.89 -4.59 -0.77
CA TYR A 347 -0.38 -3.45 -0.01
C TYR A 347 0.13 -3.91 1.37
N TRP A 348 1.34 -3.51 1.71
CA TRP A 348 2.00 -3.85 2.96
C TRP A 348 1.90 -2.68 3.93
N VAL A 349 1.01 -2.72 4.92
CA VAL A 349 0.01 -3.67 5.42
C VAL A 349 -1.33 -2.97 5.77
N PHE A 350 -2.35 -3.71 6.27
CA PHE A 350 -3.65 -3.09 6.58
C PHE A 350 -3.69 -2.35 7.93
N THR A 351 -2.77 -2.64 8.88
CA THR A 351 -2.80 -2.07 10.24
C THR A 351 -1.40 -1.83 10.81
N ASP A 352 -1.26 -0.79 11.64
CA ASP A 352 -0.08 -0.54 12.47
C ASP A 352 -0.04 -1.38 13.77
N ILE A 353 -0.94 -2.34 13.93
CA ILE A 353 -0.72 -3.48 14.83
C ILE A 353 0.28 -4.38 14.11
N PHE A 354 1.56 -4.07 14.29
CA PHE A 354 2.67 -4.57 13.46
C PHE A 354 3.95 -4.57 14.30
N GLU A 355 4.48 -5.77 14.59
CA GLU A 355 5.50 -5.96 15.61
C GLU A 355 6.87 -6.43 15.07
N GLU A 356 7.17 -6.29 13.80
CA GLU A 356 8.50 -6.64 13.27
C GLU A 356 9.64 -5.90 14.01
N PRO A 357 9.56 -4.57 14.18
CA PRO A 357 10.51 -3.83 14.99
C PRO A 357 10.13 -3.73 16.47
N GLY A 358 9.13 -4.48 16.92
CA GLY A 358 8.52 -4.37 18.22
C GLY A 358 7.44 -3.29 18.34
N PRO A 359 6.80 -3.17 19.52
CA PRO A 359 5.76 -2.18 19.78
C PRO A 359 6.23 -0.74 19.55
N ARG A 360 5.37 0.10 18.95
CA ARG A 360 5.68 1.50 18.67
C ARG A 360 5.18 2.43 19.79
N PHE A 361 5.81 3.61 19.89
CA PHE A 361 5.61 4.53 21.01
C PHE A 361 4.77 5.76 20.68
N THR A 362 4.47 5.99 19.38
CA THR A 362 3.69 7.14 18.93
C THR A 362 2.55 6.72 18.02
N PRO A 363 1.43 7.47 18.00
CA PRO A 363 0.25 7.12 17.19
C PRO A 363 0.50 7.12 15.69
N PHE A 364 1.33 8.05 15.22
CA PHE A 364 1.80 8.15 13.84
C PHE A 364 3.33 8.08 13.85
N HIS A 365 3.87 7.02 13.33
CA HIS A 365 5.30 6.70 13.36
C HIS A 365 5.84 6.31 12.00
N GLY A 366 5.05 6.53 10.93
CA GLY A 366 5.41 6.09 9.59
C GLY A 366 5.24 4.59 9.38
N GLY A 367 4.39 3.94 10.18
CA GLY A 367 4.07 2.51 10.03
C GLY A 367 3.37 2.22 8.70
N PHE A 368 3.46 1.00 8.23
CA PHE A 368 2.89 0.57 6.95
C PHE A 368 1.36 0.57 6.89
N GLY A 369 0.69 0.53 8.05
CA GLY A 369 -0.74 0.28 8.16
C GLY A 369 -1.62 1.25 7.39
N MET A 370 -2.69 0.75 6.78
CA MET A 370 -3.79 1.58 6.33
C MET A 370 -4.50 2.25 7.51
N LEU A 371 -4.47 1.61 8.67
CA LEU A 371 -4.98 2.09 9.94
C LEU A 371 -3.87 2.19 10.98
N THR A 372 -3.93 3.20 11.85
CA THR A 372 -3.06 3.24 13.03
C THR A 372 -3.45 2.17 14.05
N THR A 373 -2.60 1.91 15.05
CA THR A 373 -2.91 0.98 16.16
C THR A 373 -4.24 1.31 16.85
N GLN A 374 -4.64 2.61 16.92
CA GLN A 374 -5.94 3.01 17.47
C GLN A 374 -7.10 2.92 16.46
N GLY A 375 -6.87 2.35 15.28
CA GLY A 375 -7.88 2.24 14.22
C GLY A 375 -8.30 3.61 13.65
N ILE A 376 -7.37 4.54 13.51
CA ILE A 376 -7.55 5.79 12.76
C ILE A 376 -7.19 5.49 11.30
N ASN A 377 -8.08 5.82 10.37
CA ASN A 377 -7.82 5.66 8.95
C ASN A 377 -6.72 6.61 8.49
N LYS A 378 -5.70 6.09 7.84
CA LYS A 378 -4.70 6.88 7.11
C LYS A 378 -5.19 7.18 5.69
N PRO A 379 -4.62 8.16 4.99
CA PRO A 379 -5.04 8.52 3.64
C PRO A 379 -5.10 7.38 2.63
N VAL A 380 -4.17 6.44 2.69
CA VAL A 380 -4.13 5.25 1.82
C VAL A 380 -5.36 4.35 1.97
N PHE A 381 -5.95 4.26 3.17
CA PHE A 381 -7.21 3.54 3.38
C PHE A 381 -8.31 4.03 2.44
N TYR A 382 -8.45 5.35 2.31
CA TYR A 382 -9.47 5.94 1.45
C TYR A 382 -9.20 5.70 -0.04
N ALA A 383 -7.94 5.60 -0.46
CA ALA A 383 -7.62 5.21 -1.85
C ALA A 383 -8.21 3.84 -2.19
N TYR A 384 -8.03 2.84 -1.33
CA TYR A 384 -8.60 1.51 -1.51
C TYR A 384 -10.13 1.49 -1.33
N GLN A 385 -10.66 2.24 -0.38
CA GLN A 385 -12.11 2.40 -0.22
C GLN A 385 -12.74 3.01 -1.48
N PHE A 386 -12.10 4.01 -2.10
CA PHE A 386 -12.60 4.64 -3.32
C PHE A 386 -12.52 3.69 -4.52
N LEU A 387 -11.44 2.92 -4.63
CA LEU A 387 -11.33 1.85 -5.63
C LEU A 387 -12.48 0.84 -5.48
N ASN A 388 -12.81 0.44 -4.25
CA ASN A 388 -13.92 -0.50 -4.00
C ASN A 388 -15.31 0.10 -4.30
N ARG A 389 -15.43 1.43 -4.37
CA ARG A 389 -16.69 2.13 -4.71
C ARG A 389 -16.88 2.36 -6.20
N LEU A 390 -15.96 1.91 -7.04
CA LEU A 390 -16.09 1.95 -8.50
C LEU A 390 -17.13 0.93 -8.99
N GLY A 391 -17.70 1.20 -10.14
CA GLY A 391 -18.57 0.24 -10.84
C GLY A 391 -17.77 -0.89 -11.50
N ASN A 392 -18.48 -1.90 -11.96
CA ASN A 392 -17.91 -3.13 -12.53
C ASN A 392 -17.47 -3.01 -14.01
N VAL A 393 -17.82 -1.92 -14.70
CA VAL A 393 -17.50 -1.70 -16.11
C VAL A 393 -16.67 -0.44 -16.28
N GLU A 394 -15.42 -0.57 -16.76
CA GLU A 394 -14.54 0.56 -17.06
C GLU A 394 -14.92 1.20 -18.40
N LEU A 395 -14.97 2.54 -18.44
CA LEU A 395 -15.21 3.33 -19.64
C LEU A 395 -13.87 3.72 -20.29
N VAL A 396 -13.89 3.85 -21.62
CA VAL A 396 -12.72 4.28 -22.40
C VAL A 396 -12.29 5.69 -21.94
N ASN A 397 -11.09 5.77 -21.39
CA ASN A 397 -10.53 6.99 -20.84
C ASN A 397 -9.04 7.08 -21.17
N LYS A 398 -8.60 8.22 -21.71
CA LYS A 398 -7.19 8.47 -22.10
C LYS A 398 -6.37 9.16 -21.01
N ASP A 399 -7.01 9.58 -19.95
CA ASP A 399 -6.33 10.26 -18.85
C ASP A 399 -5.58 9.27 -17.94
N GLU A 400 -4.30 9.51 -17.71
CA GLU A 400 -3.39 8.59 -17.01
C GLU A 400 -3.52 8.61 -15.48
N SER A 401 -4.28 9.57 -14.94
CA SER A 401 -4.49 9.72 -13.49
C SER A 401 -5.98 9.72 -13.15
N SER A 402 -6.75 8.87 -13.83
CA SER A 402 -8.15 8.65 -13.56
C SER A 402 -8.63 7.26 -13.98
N ILE A 403 -9.71 6.80 -13.31
CA ILE A 403 -10.49 5.62 -13.68
C ILE A 403 -11.95 6.05 -13.68
N VAL A 404 -12.65 5.79 -14.78
CA VAL A 404 -14.08 6.09 -14.88
C VAL A 404 -14.83 4.79 -15.16
N THR A 405 -15.86 4.54 -14.37
CA THR A 405 -16.66 3.32 -14.45
C THR A 405 -18.15 3.63 -14.48
N LYS A 406 -18.92 2.64 -14.89
CA LYS A 406 -20.38 2.60 -14.69
C LYS A 406 -20.79 1.32 -13.98
N ASP A 407 -21.92 1.39 -13.31
CA ASP A 407 -22.56 0.23 -12.69
C ASP A 407 -23.80 -0.25 -13.48
N ASP A 408 -24.34 -1.40 -13.08
CA ASP A 408 -25.49 -2.03 -13.75
C ASP A 408 -26.80 -1.24 -13.61
N ASN A 409 -26.85 -0.28 -12.67
CA ASN A 409 -28.02 0.59 -12.44
C ASN A 409 -27.96 1.89 -13.26
N GLY A 410 -26.91 2.08 -14.07
CA GLY A 410 -26.70 3.28 -14.87
C GLY A 410 -26.04 4.43 -14.09
N GLY A 411 -25.51 4.15 -12.92
CA GLY A 411 -24.66 5.06 -12.16
C GLY A 411 -23.27 5.20 -12.80
N VAL A 412 -22.57 6.30 -12.46
CA VAL A 412 -21.20 6.57 -12.94
C VAL A 412 -20.30 6.92 -11.76
N GLN A 413 -19.08 6.39 -11.78
CA GLN A 413 -18.06 6.69 -10.79
C GLN A 413 -16.79 7.15 -11.51
N ALA A 414 -16.23 8.29 -11.08
CA ALA A 414 -14.96 8.80 -11.60
C ALA A 414 -13.99 8.99 -10.43
N LEU A 415 -12.96 8.17 -10.38
CA LEU A 415 -11.83 8.29 -9.46
C LEU A 415 -10.71 9.05 -10.16
N LEU A 416 -10.30 10.17 -9.59
CA LEU A 416 -9.48 11.20 -10.21
C LEU A 416 -8.39 11.59 -9.21
N TRP A 417 -7.13 11.73 -9.65
CA TRP A 417 -6.06 12.15 -8.75
C TRP A 417 -5.02 13.03 -9.45
N ASP A 418 -4.27 13.77 -8.68
CA ASP A 418 -2.97 14.30 -9.06
C ASP A 418 -1.89 13.45 -8.41
N PHE A 419 -0.84 13.13 -9.13
CA PHE A 419 0.35 12.51 -8.56
C PHE A 419 1.55 13.42 -8.78
N THR A 420 2.14 13.90 -7.70
CA THR A 420 3.31 14.77 -7.71
C THR A 420 4.31 14.29 -6.66
N ASN A 421 5.49 13.87 -7.09
CA ASN A 421 6.61 13.62 -6.18
C ASN A 421 7.08 14.95 -5.58
N THR A 422 6.88 15.12 -4.27
CA THR A 422 7.13 16.38 -3.56
C THR A 422 8.45 16.39 -2.79
N HIS A 423 9.00 15.22 -2.42
CA HIS A 423 10.28 15.15 -1.70
C HIS A 423 11.47 15.66 -2.53
N PRO A 424 12.57 16.18 -1.86
CA PRO A 424 13.69 16.86 -2.53
C PRO A 424 14.61 15.87 -3.20
N GLY A 425 14.45 15.17 -4.15
CA GLY A 425 15.38 14.30 -4.88
C GLY A 425 15.93 13.12 -4.08
N ASP A 426 16.92 12.45 -4.66
CA ASP A 426 17.52 11.23 -4.13
C ASP A 426 18.64 11.56 -3.12
N SER A 427 18.34 12.37 -2.12
CA SER A 427 19.27 12.67 -1.04
C SER A 427 19.03 11.74 0.15
N VAL A 428 20.09 11.45 0.90
CA VAL A 428 19.98 10.76 2.19
C VAL A 428 18.97 11.49 3.08
N HIS A 429 18.12 10.74 3.77
CA HIS A 429 17.04 11.25 4.62
C HIS A 429 15.92 11.99 3.88
N ASN A 430 15.71 11.80 2.58
CA ASN A 430 14.62 12.46 1.86
C ASN A 430 13.22 12.10 2.41
N GLN A 431 13.05 10.92 3.05
CA GLN A 431 11.84 10.51 3.76
C GLN A 431 11.48 11.45 4.93
N LYS A 432 12.46 12.11 5.57
CA LYS A 432 12.22 13.10 6.63
C LYS A 432 11.44 14.33 6.14
N TYR A 433 11.31 14.51 4.83
CA TYR A 433 10.48 15.55 4.24
C TYR A 433 9.03 15.46 4.71
N TYR A 434 8.50 14.25 4.90
CA TYR A 434 7.10 14.00 5.24
C TYR A 434 6.76 14.13 6.74
N ILE A 435 7.72 14.39 7.62
CA ILE A 435 7.47 14.57 9.07
C ILE A 435 6.68 15.84 9.39
N ARG A 436 6.67 16.84 8.50
CA ARG A 436 6.14 18.19 8.72
C ARG A 436 4.79 18.39 8.06
N ASP A 437 4.14 19.51 8.40
CA ASP A 437 2.99 20.02 7.66
C ASP A 437 3.43 20.38 6.22
N LEU A 438 2.72 19.86 5.23
CA LEU A 438 3.05 19.98 3.81
C LEU A 438 1.83 20.49 3.02
N PRO A 439 1.56 21.82 3.03
CA PRO A 439 0.46 22.38 2.27
C PRO A 439 0.56 22.07 0.77
N ALA A 440 -0.49 21.47 0.23
CA ALA A 440 -0.59 21.13 -1.19
C ALA A 440 -0.76 22.39 -2.06
N LYS A 441 0.02 22.51 -3.14
CA LYS A 441 -0.11 23.60 -4.11
C LYS A 441 -1.24 23.35 -5.08
N ALA A 442 -1.92 24.42 -5.51
CA ALA A 442 -2.96 24.32 -6.53
C ALA A 442 -2.39 23.82 -7.87
N LYS A 443 -3.09 22.88 -8.49
CA LYS A 443 -2.81 22.36 -9.84
C LYS A 443 -3.80 22.90 -10.88
N GLY A 444 -4.79 23.68 -10.46
CA GLY A 444 -5.80 24.31 -11.32
C GLY A 444 -7.16 23.65 -11.22
N VAL A 445 -7.91 23.69 -12.33
CA VAL A 445 -9.27 23.17 -12.42
C VAL A 445 -9.27 21.88 -13.24
N LEU A 446 -9.93 20.87 -12.70
CA LEU A 446 -10.23 19.61 -13.38
C LEU A 446 -11.63 19.70 -13.98
N ASN A 447 -11.75 19.63 -15.31
CA ASN A 447 -13.03 19.61 -16.00
C ASN A 447 -13.41 18.16 -16.29
N VAL A 448 -14.41 17.66 -15.60
CA VAL A 448 -14.97 16.31 -15.82
C VAL A 448 -16.19 16.44 -16.71
N GLN A 449 -16.18 15.76 -17.86
CA GLN A 449 -17.29 15.69 -18.79
C GLN A 449 -17.63 14.23 -19.09
N ILE A 450 -18.90 13.85 -18.90
CA ILE A 450 -19.40 12.52 -19.20
C ILE A 450 -20.58 12.70 -20.16
N ASN A 451 -20.44 12.15 -21.36
CA ASN A 451 -21.43 12.25 -22.42
C ASN A 451 -22.31 10.99 -22.43
N ASN A 452 -23.50 11.10 -23.00
CA ASN A 452 -24.45 9.99 -23.18
C ASN A 452 -24.86 9.28 -21.86
N VAL A 453 -24.80 9.99 -20.73
CA VAL A 453 -25.36 9.48 -19.45
C VAL A 453 -26.88 9.32 -19.61
N PRO A 454 -27.48 8.22 -19.17
CA PRO A 454 -28.94 8.03 -19.25
C PRO A 454 -29.71 9.17 -18.59
N GLU A 455 -30.83 9.58 -19.21
CA GLU A 455 -31.72 10.61 -18.66
C GLU A 455 -32.25 10.20 -17.28
N GLY A 456 -32.39 11.16 -16.36
CA GLY A 456 -32.93 10.95 -15.03
C GLY A 456 -32.30 11.80 -13.95
N ASP A 457 -32.73 11.56 -12.72
CA ASP A 457 -32.21 12.18 -11.52
C ASP A 457 -31.08 11.32 -10.93
N TYR A 458 -30.04 11.98 -10.46
CA TYR A 458 -28.88 11.35 -9.85
C TYR A 458 -28.53 12.03 -8.53
N ALA A 459 -28.25 11.24 -7.50
CA ALA A 459 -27.55 11.72 -6.32
C ALA A 459 -26.05 11.82 -6.66
N LEU A 460 -25.55 13.06 -6.73
CA LEU A 460 -24.13 13.34 -6.91
C LEU A 460 -23.46 13.45 -5.55
N GLU A 461 -22.47 12.61 -5.31
CA GLU A 461 -21.59 12.65 -4.14
C GLU A 461 -20.14 12.84 -4.58
N ILE A 462 -19.41 13.75 -3.91
CA ILE A 462 -17.99 13.96 -4.17
C ILE A 462 -17.21 13.80 -2.88
N TYR A 463 -16.24 12.88 -2.90
CA TYR A 463 -15.33 12.54 -1.80
C TYR A 463 -13.94 13.07 -2.11
N LYS A 464 -13.15 13.31 -1.08
CA LYS A 464 -11.79 13.84 -1.23
C LYS A 464 -10.83 13.27 -0.20
N VAL A 465 -9.61 12.95 -0.65
CA VAL A 465 -8.41 12.77 0.16
C VAL A 465 -7.36 13.76 -0.33
N GLY A 466 -6.61 14.36 0.59
CA GLY A 466 -5.58 15.33 0.28
C GLY A 466 -5.31 16.23 1.48
N TYR A 467 -4.45 17.21 1.32
CA TYR A 467 -4.10 18.10 2.43
C TYR A 467 -5.32 18.63 3.18
N LYS A 468 -5.42 18.32 4.48
CA LYS A 468 -6.54 18.66 5.39
C LYS A 468 -7.92 18.12 4.96
N SER A 469 -7.94 17.04 4.20
CA SER A 469 -9.18 16.34 3.81
C SER A 469 -8.95 14.84 3.91
N ASN A 470 -9.57 14.18 4.87
CA ASN A 470 -9.28 12.78 5.21
C ASN A 470 -7.76 12.54 5.35
N ASP A 471 -7.11 13.48 6.06
CA ASP A 471 -5.68 13.58 6.29
C ASP A 471 -5.43 13.61 7.80
N ALA A 472 -5.50 12.42 8.39
CA ALA A 472 -5.40 12.21 9.83
C ALA A 472 -4.05 12.67 10.39
N TYR A 473 -2.97 12.54 9.61
CA TYR A 473 -1.64 12.95 10.04
C TYR A 473 -1.52 14.47 10.17
N THR A 474 -2.01 15.26 9.22
CA THR A 474 -2.02 16.73 9.34
C THR A 474 -2.93 17.17 10.50
N THR A 475 -4.04 16.47 10.74
CA THR A 475 -4.88 16.70 11.94
C THR A 475 -4.07 16.47 13.22
N TYR A 476 -3.33 15.36 13.32
CA TYR A 476 -2.46 15.06 14.45
C TYR A 476 -1.34 16.10 14.63
N LEU A 477 -0.71 16.56 13.54
CA LEU A 477 0.28 17.64 13.59
C LEU A 477 -0.31 18.92 14.18
N SER A 478 -1.55 19.28 13.84
CA SER A 478 -2.24 20.46 14.37
C SER A 478 -2.53 20.38 15.87
N MET A 479 -2.54 19.19 16.46
CA MET A 479 -2.67 18.95 17.91
C MET A 479 -1.34 19.06 18.66
N GLY A 480 -0.24 19.42 18.00
CA GLY A 480 1.09 19.53 18.61
C GLY A 480 1.85 18.20 18.73
N ARG A 481 1.46 17.18 17.98
CA ARG A 481 2.14 15.86 17.91
C ARG A 481 2.27 15.19 19.28
N PRO A 482 1.17 14.99 20.04
CA PRO A 482 1.27 14.36 21.35
C PRO A 482 1.83 12.94 21.22
N SER A 483 2.75 12.54 22.08
CA SER A 483 3.33 11.18 22.09
C SER A 483 2.28 10.10 22.37
N GLN A 484 1.21 10.46 23.09
CA GLN A 484 0.05 9.60 23.35
C GLN A 484 -1.23 10.39 23.06
N LEU A 485 -2.20 9.74 22.43
CA LEU A 485 -3.53 10.31 22.20
C LEU A 485 -4.48 9.90 23.32
N THR A 486 -5.20 10.88 23.88
CA THR A 486 -6.37 10.58 24.70
C THR A 486 -7.49 9.99 23.84
N LYS A 487 -8.44 9.28 24.46
CA LYS A 487 -9.62 8.77 23.75
C LYS A 487 -10.36 9.88 23.00
N GLN A 488 -10.52 11.05 23.64
CA GLN A 488 -11.16 12.21 23.02
C GLN A 488 -10.43 12.71 21.76
N GLN A 489 -9.08 12.72 21.78
CA GLN A 489 -8.28 13.09 20.61
C GLN A 489 -8.41 12.07 19.47
N VAL A 490 -8.39 10.76 19.79
CA VAL A 490 -8.65 9.69 18.81
C VAL A 490 -10.01 9.90 18.15
N ASP A 491 -11.05 10.08 18.96
CA ASP A 491 -12.42 10.31 18.46
C ASP A 491 -12.53 11.59 17.65
N GLN A 492 -11.80 12.65 18.01
CA GLN A 492 -11.74 13.90 17.23
C GLN A 492 -11.10 13.67 15.86
N ILE A 493 -9.94 12.99 15.80
CA ILE A 493 -9.27 12.71 14.53
C ILE A 493 -10.19 11.86 13.64
N LYS A 494 -10.81 10.82 14.18
CA LYS A 494 -11.75 9.97 13.44
C LYS A 494 -12.94 10.75 12.87
N ARG A 495 -13.55 11.65 13.66
CA ARG A 495 -14.68 12.48 13.18
C ARG A 495 -14.27 13.50 12.11
N GLN A 496 -13.07 14.04 12.18
CA GLN A 496 -12.58 15.02 11.18
C GLN A 496 -12.11 14.34 9.88
N ASN A 497 -11.93 13.01 9.92
CA ASN A 497 -11.44 12.21 8.81
C ASN A 497 -12.33 10.95 8.68
N ASP A 498 -13.63 11.15 8.50
CA ASP A 498 -14.63 10.07 8.52
C ASP A 498 -14.95 9.50 7.13
N GLY A 499 -14.32 10.03 6.08
CA GLY A 499 -14.55 9.60 4.70
C GLY A 499 -15.90 10.05 4.11
N SER A 500 -16.60 10.97 4.77
CA SER A 500 -17.85 11.52 4.25
C SER A 500 -17.62 12.36 2.99
N PRO A 501 -18.58 12.41 2.05
CA PRO A 501 -18.48 13.29 0.91
C PRO A 501 -18.56 14.76 1.35
N TYR A 502 -17.71 15.60 0.78
CA TYR A 502 -17.76 17.03 1.03
C TYR A 502 -18.83 17.76 0.22
N LEU A 503 -19.43 17.09 -0.77
CA LEU A 503 -20.55 17.60 -1.54
C LEU A 503 -21.57 16.49 -1.77
N LYS A 504 -22.85 16.82 -1.55
CA LYS A 504 -24.00 16.02 -1.94
C LYS A 504 -25.05 16.92 -2.56
N GLU A 505 -25.54 16.56 -3.75
CA GLU A 505 -26.62 17.27 -4.43
C GLU A 505 -27.38 16.34 -5.37
N ILE A 506 -28.57 16.74 -5.79
CA ILE A 506 -29.30 16.07 -6.87
C ILE A 506 -29.02 16.80 -8.18
N VAL A 507 -28.63 16.04 -9.20
CA VAL A 507 -28.43 16.54 -10.55
C VAL A 507 -29.39 15.88 -11.51
N HIS A 508 -30.02 16.67 -12.40
CA HIS A 508 -30.93 16.17 -13.42
C HIS A 508 -30.20 16.08 -14.76
N ILE A 509 -30.10 14.88 -15.30
CA ILE A 509 -29.55 14.62 -16.65
C ILE A 509 -30.68 14.64 -17.65
N LYS A 510 -30.60 15.58 -18.61
CA LYS A 510 -31.55 15.73 -19.70
C LYS A 510 -31.31 14.71 -20.82
N ALA A 511 -32.24 14.58 -21.76
CA ALA A 511 -32.18 13.68 -22.91
C ALA A 511 -30.87 13.78 -23.75
N ALA A 512 -30.17 14.92 -23.72
CA ALA A 512 -28.85 15.09 -24.35
C ALA A 512 -27.73 14.30 -23.66
N GLY A 513 -27.94 13.80 -22.45
CA GLY A 513 -27.03 12.91 -21.74
C GLY A 513 -25.69 13.53 -21.32
N ASN A 514 -25.60 14.85 -21.19
CA ASN A 514 -24.32 15.51 -20.88
C ASN A 514 -24.26 15.89 -19.39
N PHE A 515 -23.25 15.36 -18.71
CA PHE A 515 -22.84 15.80 -17.38
C PHE A 515 -21.51 16.56 -17.47
N SER A 516 -21.37 17.67 -16.77
CA SER A 516 -20.14 18.43 -16.67
C SER A 516 -19.94 18.97 -15.26
N ARG A 517 -18.72 18.83 -14.74
CA ARG A 517 -18.36 19.34 -13.39
C ARG A 517 -16.93 19.89 -13.40
N GLN A 518 -16.75 21.05 -12.78
CA GLN A 518 -15.45 21.63 -12.51
C GLN A 518 -15.08 21.37 -11.05
N LEU A 519 -13.85 20.91 -10.81
CA LEU A 519 -13.31 20.57 -9.50
C LEU A 519 -11.93 21.21 -9.34
N ASP A 520 -11.70 21.87 -8.23
CA ASP A 520 -10.36 22.33 -7.88
C ASP A 520 -9.51 21.14 -7.42
N ILE A 521 -8.32 21.02 -8.00
CA ILE A 521 -7.35 19.96 -7.67
C ILE A 521 -6.02 20.56 -7.22
N ARG A 522 -5.41 19.96 -6.20
CA ARG A 522 -4.11 20.30 -5.67
C ARG A 522 -3.15 19.13 -5.81
N GLU A 523 -1.87 19.37 -5.53
CA GLU A 523 -0.85 18.30 -5.48
C GLU A 523 -1.33 17.15 -4.58
N ASN A 524 -1.31 15.94 -5.12
CA ASN A 524 -1.69 14.68 -4.47
C ASN A 524 -3.13 14.65 -3.88
N ASP A 525 -4.04 15.49 -4.40
CA ASP A 525 -5.47 15.31 -4.14
C ASP A 525 -5.99 14.06 -4.87
N VAL A 526 -6.85 13.31 -4.20
CA VAL A 526 -7.65 12.19 -4.74
C VAL A 526 -9.12 12.55 -4.59
N LEU A 527 -9.87 12.46 -5.68
CA LEU A 527 -11.30 12.79 -5.74
C LEU A 527 -12.08 11.58 -6.26
N LEU A 528 -13.15 11.21 -5.58
CA LEU A 528 -14.13 10.25 -6.09
C LEU A 528 -15.45 10.99 -6.32
N LEU A 529 -15.87 11.06 -7.58
CA LEU A 529 -17.19 11.55 -7.99
C LEU A 529 -18.09 10.34 -8.23
N LYS A 530 -19.25 10.29 -7.58
CA LYS A 530 -20.26 9.24 -7.76
C LYS A 530 -21.58 9.88 -8.19
N MET A 531 -22.11 9.41 -9.28
CA MET A 531 -23.48 9.67 -9.74
C MET A 531 -24.30 8.40 -9.54
N ILE A 532 -25.17 8.41 -8.56
CA ILE A 532 -26.06 7.28 -8.21
C ILE A 532 -27.43 7.57 -8.80
N LYS A 533 -27.88 6.75 -9.74
CA LYS A 533 -29.19 6.93 -10.38
C LYS A 533 -30.31 6.68 -9.37
N LEU A 534 -31.28 7.60 -9.29
CA LEU A 534 -32.39 7.56 -8.36
C LEU A 534 -33.61 6.82 -8.93
#